data_89c54492ea102fddb5083ba11ded7c2c
#
_entry.id   89c54492ea102fddb5083ba11ded7c2c
#
_cell.length_a   1.000
_cell.length_b   1.000
_cell.length_c   1.000
_cell.angle_alpha   90.00
_cell.angle_beta   90.00
_cell.angle_gamma   90.00
#
_symmetry.space_group_name_H-M   'P 1'
#
loop_
_entity.id
_entity.type
_entity.pdbx_description
1 polymer ?
#
loop_
_entity_poly.entity_id
_entity_poly.type
_entity_poly.pdbx_seq_one_letter_code
_entity_poly.pdbx_strand_id
1 'polypeptide(L)'
;MQQSADVVIIGGGVMGCSMLYNLAKLGVTNSVLVEQDVLGSGSTGRSQAICRMHYSNPVTASMAWESLKYFRNFGEMVGGTSGFVKTGYLVIVEDVDRPGLEKNIAMQQDLGISTGLVDAAQVRELAPMVEIDESEALAWEPESGYADPYQLTTSYANRAKDMGARIELRNPAVGIEVSGGRVKAVLTAEGRRETNVAVVASGPWSRQVMAKVGIDLPLSAVRHQVATLTRPLDRIPDHPIVGDIAQSFSFRPDGSNMTFIGFGEEEVEVDSYNEGVDMPEVTEALGKLARRMPAMADSYFRGGWSGLFTVTPDWHPILDRVPGIEGLYCAVGFSGHGFKLSPMIGLTMAELITQGRASSIDINPLRFSRFEEGDLLTSSYRYRVLA
;
A
#
# COMPACT_ATOMS: atom_id res chain seq x y z
N MET A 1 -13.90 -14.61 27.60
CA MET A 1 -12.82 -13.90 26.86
C MET A 1 -12.55 -12.57 27.56
N GLN A 2 -11.31 -12.10 27.61
CA GLN A 2 -10.96 -10.79 28.20
C GLN A 2 -11.63 -9.70 27.36
N GLN A 3 -12.50 -8.90 27.99
CA GLN A 3 -13.32 -7.90 27.29
C GLN A 3 -12.61 -6.53 27.15
N SER A 4 -11.46 -6.35 27.81
CA SER A 4 -10.70 -5.10 27.78
C SER A 4 -9.40 -5.23 27.02
N ALA A 5 -8.96 -4.13 26.39
CA ALA A 5 -7.70 -4.00 25.71
C ALA A 5 -7.16 -2.57 25.90
N ASP A 6 -5.83 -2.43 25.89
CA ASP A 6 -5.20 -1.10 25.90
C ASP A 6 -5.42 -0.39 24.58
N VAL A 7 -5.36 -1.13 23.47
CA VAL A 7 -5.63 -0.65 22.10
C VAL A 7 -6.49 -1.65 21.34
N VAL A 8 -7.50 -1.17 20.63
CA VAL A 8 -8.27 -1.98 19.66
C VAL A 8 -8.02 -1.43 18.26
N ILE A 9 -7.53 -2.30 17.36
CA ILE A 9 -7.32 -2.00 15.94
C ILE A 9 -8.47 -2.58 15.12
N ILE A 10 -9.08 -1.77 14.27
CA ILE A 10 -10.18 -2.16 13.38
C ILE A 10 -9.62 -2.37 11.97
N GLY A 11 -9.54 -3.62 11.54
CA GLY A 11 -9.08 -4.05 10.22
C GLY A 11 -7.83 -4.93 10.25
N GLY A 12 -7.93 -6.12 9.67
CA GLY A 12 -6.89 -7.16 9.61
C GLY A 12 -6.08 -7.15 8.31
N GLY A 13 -6.00 -6.02 7.63
CA GLY A 13 -5.07 -5.80 6.52
C GLY A 13 -3.63 -5.64 7.02
N VAL A 14 -2.68 -5.49 6.08
CA VAL A 14 -1.25 -5.34 6.41
C VAL A 14 -0.98 -4.16 7.34
N MET A 15 -1.76 -3.07 7.25
CA MET A 15 -1.62 -1.90 8.14
C MET A 15 -1.95 -2.26 9.58
N GLY A 16 -3.12 -2.87 9.81
CA GLY A 16 -3.55 -3.28 11.16
C GLY A 16 -2.59 -4.30 11.76
N CYS A 17 -2.14 -5.28 10.99
CA CYS A 17 -1.19 -6.30 11.46
C CYS A 17 0.20 -5.71 11.77
N SER A 18 0.70 -4.77 10.95
CA SER A 18 1.95 -4.07 11.21
C SER A 18 1.87 -3.18 12.46
N MET A 19 0.76 -2.44 12.64
CA MET A 19 0.52 -1.66 13.86
C MET A 19 0.43 -2.55 15.10
N LEU A 20 -0.31 -3.66 15.03
CA LEU A 20 -0.43 -4.62 16.14
C LEU A 20 0.93 -5.16 16.59
N TYR A 21 1.77 -5.53 15.61
CA TYR A 21 3.14 -5.96 15.86
C TYR A 21 3.99 -4.89 16.55
N ASN A 22 3.97 -3.66 15.99
CA ASN A 22 4.80 -2.59 16.51
C ASN A 22 4.34 -2.10 17.89
N LEU A 23 3.02 -2.08 18.17
CA LEU A 23 2.49 -1.83 19.51
C LEU A 23 3.00 -2.87 20.52
N ALA A 24 2.91 -4.16 20.17
CA ALA A 24 3.42 -5.23 21.04
C ALA A 24 4.94 -5.10 21.25
N LYS A 25 5.70 -4.77 20.21
CA LYS A 25 7.15 -4.51 20.29
C LYS A 25 7.50 -3.33 21.19
N LEU A 26 6.65 -2.31 21.26
CA LEU A 26 6.79 -1.16 22.16
C LEU A 26 6.19 -1.40 23.56
N GLY A 27 5.79 -2.64 23.88
CA GLY A 27 5.32 -3.06 25.22
C GLY A 27 3.80 -3.01 25.41
N VAL A 28 3.01 -2.60 24.41
CA VAL A 28 1.53 -2.60 24.46
C VAL A 28 1.01 -3.97 24.01
N THR A 29 1.19 -4.98 24.84
CA THR A 29 0.90 -6.37 24.49
C THR A 29 -0.57 -6.74 24.67
N ASN A 30 -1.34 -6.02 25.52
CA ASN A 30 -2.78 -6.22 25.66
C ASN A 30 -3.54 -5.46 24.55
N SER A 31 -3.18 -5.71 23.30
CA SER A 31 -3.85 -5.13 22.13
C SER A 31 -4.71 -6.17 21.43
N VAL A 32 -5.81 -5.71 20.82
CA VAL A 32 -6.74 -6.54 20.05
C VAL A 32 -6.89 -5.99 18.65
N LEU A 33 -6.76 -6.85 17.65
CA LEU A 33 -7.16 -6.55 16.27
C LEU A 33 -8.47 -7.27 15.98
N VAL A 34 -9.47 -6.53 15.50
CA VAL A 34 -10.75 -7.09 15.05
C VAL A 34 -10.84 -7.01 13.53
N GLU A 35 -11.22 -8.13 12.92
CA GLU A 35 -11.30 -8.28 11.46
C GLU A 35 -12.64 -8.92 11.08
N GLN A 36 -13.29 -8.37 10.05
CA GLN A 36 -14.61 -8.85 9.61
C GLN A 36 -14.58 -10.23 8.95
N ASP A 37 -13.45 -10.60 8.34
CA ASP A 37 -13.29 -11.88 7.64
C ASP A 37 -11.96 -12.54 8.06
N VAL A 38 -11.04 -12.77 7.12
CA VAL A 38 -9.69 -13.30 7.36
C VAL A 38 -8.64 -12.22 7.14
N LEU A 39 -7.43 -12.43 7.65
CA LEU A 39 -6.33 -11.50 7.47
C LEU A 39 -6.05 -11.26 5.98
N GLY A 40 -5.95 -10.00 5.62
CA GLY A 40 -5.61 -9.60 4.26
C GLY A 40 -6.73 -9.74 3.22
N SER A 41 -7.96 -10.09 3.61
CA SER A 41 -9.09 -10.34 2.70
C SER A 41 -9.51 -9.13 1.85
N GLY A 42 -9.22 -7.91 2.32
CA GLY A 42 -9.50 -6.67 1.58
C GLY A 42 -8.44 -6.33 0.53
N SER A 43 -8.10 -5.05 0.40
CA SER A 43 -7.13 -4.53 -0.59
C SER A 43 -5.74 -5.16 -0.49
N THR A 44 -5.33 -5.59 0.70
CA THR A 44 -4.01 -6.20 0.95
C THR A 44 -3.78 -7.43 0.09
N GLY A 45 -4.67 -8.43 0.14
CA GLY A 45 -4.52 -9.68 -0.60
C GLY A 45 -4.76 -9.55 -2.11
N ARG A 46 -5.27 -8.40 -2.55
CA ARG A 46 -5.53 -8.07 -3.96
C ARG A 46 -4.45 -7.17 -4.57
N SER A 47 -3.43 -6.82 -3.78
CA SER A 47 -2.31 -5.97 -4.20
C SER A 47 -1.33 -6.73 -5.10
N GLN A 48 -0.74 -6.04 -6.08
CA GLN A 48 0.45 -6.53 -6.77
C GLN A 48 1.69 -6.54 -5.86
N ALA A 49 1.63 -5.93 -4.70
CA ALA A 49 2.70 -5.87 -3.70
C ALA A 49 4.04 -5.35 -4.22
N ILE A 50 4.02 -4.41 -5.15
CA ILE A 50 5.21 -3.74 -5.68
C ILE A 50 5.86 -2.90 -4.57
N CYS A 51 7.14 -3.13 -4.31
CA CYS A 51 7.97 -2.40 -3.35
C CYS A 51 8.94 -1.51 -4.12
N ARG A 52 8.54 -0.26 -4.38
CA ARG A 52 9.29 0.80 -5.05
C ARG A 52 9.44 2.02 -4.14
N MET A 53 10.44 2.86 -4.40
CA MET A 53 10.69 4.09 -3.65
C MET A 53 10.35 5.35 -4.47
N HIS A 54 9.93 5.21 -5.73
CA HIS A 54 9.63 6.31 -6.62
C HIS A 54 8.38 7.08 -6.17
N TYR A 55 8.58 8.26 -5.59
CA TYR A 55 7.56 9.18 -5.11
C TYR A 55 7.96 10.63 -5.37
N SER A 56 6.97 11.53 -5.39
CA SER A 56 7.17 12.97 -5.62
C SER A 56 7.37 13.77 -4.34
N ASN A 57 7.27 13.15 -3.16
CA ASN A 57 7.44 13.85 -1.90
C ASN A 57 8.36 13.08 -0.93
N PRO A 58 9.10 13.82 -0.07
CA PRO A 58 10.11 13.22 0.80
C PRO A 58 9.54 12.27 1.85
N VAL A 59 8.34 12.53 2.38
CA VAL A 59 7.79 11.73 3.48
C VAL A 59 7.47 10.31 3.02
N THR A 60 6.77 10.14 1.89
CA THR A 60 6.45 8.80 1.35
C THR A 60 7.67 8.12 0.75
N ALA A 61 8.59 8.87 0.11
CA ALA A 61 9.86 8.32 -0.36
C ALA A 61 10.71 7.77 0.80
N SER A 62 10.84 8.52 1.90
CA SER A 62 11.54 8.07 3.12
C SER A 62 10.86 6.84 3.74
N MET A 63 9.52 6.86 3.85
CA MET A 63 8.78 5.70 4.35
C MET A 63 9.01 4.45 3.50
N ALA A 64 9.01 4.59 2.17
CA ALA A 64 9.24 3.46 1.27
C ALA A 64 10.67 2.93 1.40
N TRP A 65 11.66 3.83 1.48
CA TRP A 65 13.07 3.47 1.64
C TRP A 65 13.33 2.74 2.96
N GLU A 66 12.87 3.29 4.07
CA GLU A 66 13.02 2.63 5.38
C GLU A 66 12.23 1.31 5.43
N SER A 67 11.04 1.26 4.82
CA SER A 67 10.26 0.02 4.73
C SER A 67 10.96 -1.06 3.92
N LEU A 68 11.68 -0.70 2.84
CA LEU A 68 12.42 -1.67 2.03
C LEU A 68 13.47 -2.41 2.84
N LYS A 69 14.08 -1.78 3.82
CA LYS A 69 15.03 -2.44 4.74
C LYS A 69 14.36 -3.58 5.52
N TYR A 70 13.08 -3.37 5.93
CA TYR A 70 12.28 -4.43 6.54
C TYR A 70 11.98 -5.55 5.55
N PHE A 71 11.52 -5.23 4.34
CA PHE A 71 11.21 -6.26 3.33
C PHE A 71 12.42 -7.16 3.06
N ARG A 72 13.60 -6.59 2.95
CA ARG A 72 14.85 -7.32 2.64
C ARG A 72 15.36 -8.16 3.81
N ASN A 73 15.15 -7.70 5.03
CA ASN A 73 15.70 -8.32 6.24
C ASN A 73 14.59 -8.77 7.20
N PHE A 74 13.45 -9.14 6.67
CA PHE A 74 12.23 -9.36 7.45
C PHE A 74 12.40 -10.44 8.52
N GLY A 75 13.06 -11.53 8.19
CA GLY A 75 13.33 -12.63 9.11
C GLY A 75 14.08 -12.20 10.38
N GLU A 76 15.05 -11.31 10.23
CA GLU A 76 15.86 -10.79 11.35
C GLU A 76 15.14 -9.68 12.11
N MET A 77 14.47 -8.76 11.40
CA MET A 77 13.87 -7.57 11.99
C MET A 77 12.53 -7.82 12.67
N VAL A 78 11.75 -8.76 12.13
CA VAL A 78 10.38 -9.06 12.58
C VAL A 78 10.23 -10.53 12.98
N GLY A 79 10.74 -11.43 12.16
CA GLY A 79 10.50 -12.87 12.21
C GLY A 79 9.50 -13.30 11.12
N GLY A 80 9.60 -14.52 10.63
CA GLY A 80 8.83 -14.98 9.48
C GLY A 80 9.40 -14.50 8.15
N THR A 81 8.55 -14.20 7.18
CA THR A 81 8.99 -13.79 5.84
C THR A 81 8.08 -12.73 5.23
N SER A 82 8.65 -11.87 4.40
CA SER A 82 7.91 -10.91 3.57
C SER A 82 7.64 -11.46 2.16
N GLY A 83 8.30 -12.56 1.75
CA GLY A 83 8.28 -13.04 0.38
C GLY A 83 8.91 -12.05 -0.62
N PHE A 84 9.82 -11.18 -0.17
CA PHE A 84 10.42 -10.15 -1.03
C PHE A 84 11.34 -10.76 -2.09
N VAL A 85 11.11 -10.35 -3.35
CA VAL A 85 11.94 -10.68 -4.52
C VAL A 85 12.43 -9.39 -5.14
N LYS A 86 13.74 -9.21 -5.19
CA LYS A 86 14.37 -8.05 -5.82
C LYS A 86 14.42 -8.25 -7.33
N THR A 87 13.85 -7.31 -8.09
CA THR A 87 13.79 -7.35 -9.56
C THR A 87 14.26 -6.05 -10.21
N GLY A 88 14.41 -4.99 -9.43
CA GLY A 88 14.50 -3.63 -9.93
C GLY A 88 13.14 -3.08 -10.38
N TYR A 89 13.10 -1.77 -10.59
CA TYR A 89 11.92 -1.05 -11.04
C TYR A 89 12.30 -0.01 -12.11
N LEU A 90 11.74 -0.16 -13.30
CA LEU A 90 11.89 0.77 -14.40
C LEU A 90 10.71 1.73 -14.42
N VAL A 91 10.98 3.03 -14.37
CA VAL A 91 10.00 4.11 -14.51
C VAL A 91 10.06 4.63 -15.95
N ILE A 92 8.91 4.72 -16.60
CA ILE A 92 8.78 5.25 -17.94
C ILE A 92 7.76 6.38 -17.91
N VAL A 93 8.16 7.60 -18.29
CA VAL A 93 7.29 8.77 -18.40
C VAL A 93 7.38 9.40 -19.78
N GLU A 94 6.38 10.16 -20.18
CA GLU A 94 6.46 11.02 -21.38
C GLU A 94 7.53 12.09 -21.17
N ASP A 95 8.15 12.58 -22.26
CA ASP A 95 9.19 13.61 -22.18
C ASP A 95 8.72 14.91 -21.51
N VAL A 96 7.44 15.21 -21.61
CA VAL A 96 6.83 16.38 -20.94
C VAL A 96 6.90 16.28 -19.40
N ASP A 97 6.98 15.07 -18.84
CA ASP A 97 7.13 14.81 -17.40
C ASP A 97 8.60 14.63 -16.98
N ARG A 98 9.57 14.72 -17.91
CA ARG A 98 11.01 14.63 -17.63
C ARG A 98 11.48 15.56 -16.50
N PRO A 99 11.09 16.86 -16.46
CA PRO A 99 11.50 17.72 -15.35
C PRO A 99 11.00 17.24 -13.98
N GLY A 100 9.80 16.65 -13.95
CA GLY A 100 9.26 16.02 -12.74
C GLY A 100 10.05 14.79 -12.33
N LEU A 101 10.43 13.94 -13.29
CA LEU A 101 11.25 12.77 -13.08
C LEU A 101 12.62 13.14 -12.49
N GLU A 102 13.30 14.11 -13.08
CA GLU A 102 14.61 14.61 -12.62
C GLU A 102 14.54 15.16 -11.19
N LYS A 103 13.50 15.95 -10.89
CA LYS A 103 13.26 16.48 -9.54
C LYS A 103 13.05 15.36 -8.54
N ASN A 104 12.25 14.34 -8.88
CA ASN A 104 11.98 13.21 -8.00
C ASN A 104 13.26 12.41 -7.73
N ILE A 105 14.06 12.14 -8.77
CA ILE A 105 15.33 11.42 -8.64
C ILE A 105 16.29 12.17 -7.73
N ALA A 106 16.48 13.48 -7.93
CA ALA A 106 17.35 14.29 -7.09
C ALA A 106 16.93 14.22 -5.62
N MET A 107 15.64 14.43 -5.33
CA MET A 107 15.09 14.31 -3.97
C MET A 107 15.32 12.91 -3.38
N GLN A 108 15.11 11.86 -4.16
CA GLN A 108 15.29 10.48 -3.71
C GLN A 108 16.76 10.16 -3.44
N GLN A 109 17.68 10.66 -4.27
CA GLN A 109 19.13 10.54 -4.06
C GLN A 109 19.59 11.25 -2.79
N ASP A 110 19.04 12.44 -2.49
CA ASP A 110 19.31 13.16 -1.23
C ASP A 110 18.86 12.35 0.01
N LEU A 111 17.84 11.49 -0.13
CA LEU A 111 17.39 10.55 0.89
C LEU A 111 18.24 9.26 0.95
N GLY A 112 19.24 9.12 0.07
CA GLY A 112 20.09 7.93 0.00
C GLY A 112 19.48 6.75 -0.77
N ILE A 113 18.41 6.99 -1.55
CA ILE A 113 17.79 5.97 -2.40
C ILE A 113 18.66 5.77 -3.64
N SER A 114 19.00 4.52 -3.94
CA SER A 114 19.69 4.17 -5.19
C SER A 114 18.71 4.25 -6.36
N THR A 115 18.73 5.34 -7.07
CA THR A 115 17.94 5.61 -8.27
C THR A 115 18.68 6.52 -9.21
N GLY A 116 18.37 6.50 -10.49
CA GLY A 116 19.01 7.37 -11.47
C GLY A 116 18.29 7.39 -12.80
N LEU A 117 18.52 8.45 -13.58
CA LEU A 117 18.14 8.48 -14.98
C LEU A 117 18.90 7.40 -15.74
N VAL A 118 18.24 6.78 -16.69
CA VAL A 118 18.84 5.84 -17.64
C VAL A 118 18.42 6.20 -19.06
N ASP A 119 19.24 5.85 -20.04
CA ASP A 119 18.90 5.99 -21.45
C ASP A 119 18.39 4.66 -22.05
N ALA A 120 17.92 4.71 -23.28
CA ALA A 120 17.41 3.53 -23.98
C ALA A 120 18.48 2.44 -24.18
N ALA A 121 19.76 2.80 -24.28
CA ALA A 121 20.85 1.83 -24.40
C ALA A 121 21.06 1.07 -23.10
N GLN A 122 21.05 1.79 -21.97
CA GLN A 122 21.12 1.19 -20.64
C GLN A 122 19.91 0.30 -20.35
N VAL A 123 18.69 0.70 -20.76
CA VAL A 123 17.51 -0.16 -20.60
C VAL A 123 17.61 -1.43 -21.44
N ARG A 124 18.17 -1.38 -22.66
CA ARG A 124 18.41 -2.60 -23.46
C ARG A 124 19.36 -3.59 -22.79
N GLU A 125 20.29 -3.10 -21.94
CA GLU A 125 21.16 -3.96 -21.13
C GLU A 125 20.44 -4.52 -19.90
N LEU A 126 19.64 -3.70 -19.21
CA LEU A 126 18.93 -4.06 -17.98
C LEU A 126 17.68 -4.93 -18.24
N ALA A 127 16.97 -4.67 -19.31
CA ALA A 127 15.68 -5.27 -19.66
C ALA A 127 15.53 -5.40 -21.19
N PRO A 128 16.31 -6.29 -21.84
CA PRO A 128 16.37 -6.40 -23.32
C PRO A 128 15.05 -6.77 -23.98
N MET A 129 14.06 -7.24 -23.20
CA MET A 129 12.71 -7.54 -23.67
C MET A 129 11.78 -6.34 -23.70
N VAL A 130 12.19 -5.18 -23.13
CA VAL A 130 11.35 -3.98 -23.02
C VAL A 130 11.70 -3.01 -24.13
N GLU A 131 10.73 -2.68 -24.96
CA GLU A 131 10.85 -1.67 -26.01
C GLU A 131 10.63 -0.27 -25.42
N ILE A 132 11.51 0.65 -25.78
CA ILE A 132 11.52 2.04 -25.33
C ILE A 132 11.43 2.98 -26.54
N ASP A 133 10.54 3.98 -26.47
CA ASP A 133 10.51 5.08 -27.44
C ASP A 133 11.60 6.10 -27.08
N GLU A 134 12.31 6.64 -28.08
CA GLU A 134 13.37 7.63 -27.87
C GLU A 134 12.86 8.96 -27.26
N SER A 135 11.57 9.22 -27.36
CA SER A 135 10.91 10.38 -26.74
C SER A 135 10.58 10.21 -25.27
N GLU A 136 10.80 9.03 -24.69
CA GLU A 136 10.47 8.74 -23.29
C GLU A 136 11.62 9.14 -22.34
N ALA A 137 11.26 9.53 -21.12
CA ALA A 137 12.21 9.73 -20.05
C ALA A 137 12.15 8.55 -19.07
N LEU A 138 13.33 8.06 -18.66
CA LEU A 138 13.50 6.78 -18.01
C LEU A 138 14.28 6.91 -16.71
N ALA A 139 13.85 6.14 -15.68
CA ALA A 139 14.62 6.01 -14.46
C ALA A 139 14.66 4.54 -13.98
N TRP A 140 15.73 4.21 -13.26
CA TRP A 140 15.97 2.88 -12.75
C TRP A 140 16.20 2.88 -11.24
N GLU A 141 15.48 2.00 -10.52
CA GLU A 141 15.64 1.70 -9.10
C GLU A 141 16.09 0.26 -8.91
N PRO A 142 17.39 -0.02 -8.74
CA PRO A 142 17.92 -1.39 -8.68
C PRO A 142 17.49 -2.17 -7.43
N GLU A 143 17.13 -1.48 -6.35
CA GLU A 143 16.81 -2.11 -5.06
C GLU A 143 15.34 -2.50 -4.92
N SER A 144 14.49 -2.04 -5.81
CA SER A 144 13.05 -2.31 -5.85
C SER A 144 12.73 -3.76 -6.20
N GLY A 145 11.53 -4.17 -5.88
CA GLY A 145 11.04 -5.52 -6.12
C GLY A 145 9.57 -5.66 -5.78
N TYR A 146 9.15 -6.87 -5.50
CA TYR A 146 7.81 -7.17 -5.02
C TYR A 146 7.86 -8.12 -3.82
N ALA A 147 6.76 -8.21 -3.08
CA ALA A 147 6.66 -9.10 -1.93
C ALA A 147 5.37 -9.93 -1.99
N ASP A 148 5.15 -10.77 -0.98
CA ASP A 148 3.93 -11.56 -0.85
C ASP A 148 3.01 -10.95 0.21
N PRO A 149 1.81 -10.47 -0.17
CA PRO A 149 0.90 -9.82 0.77
C PRO A 149 0.43 -10.72 1.90
N TYR A 150 0.22 -12.01 1.62
CA TYR A 150 -0.23 -12.96 2.62
C TYR A 150 0.87 -13.30 3.62
N GLN A 151 2.08 -13.62 3.12
CA GLN A 151 3.22 -13.94 3.97
C GLN A 151 3.59 -12.77 4.90
N LEU A 152 3.66 -11.56 4.35
CA LEU A 152 3.95 -10.37 5.15
C LEU A 152 2.91 -10.14 6.25
N THR A 153 1.63 -10.13 5.88
CA THR A 153 0.52 -9.85 6.82
C THR A 153 0.44 -10.88 7.94
N THR A 154 0.53 -12.17 7.57
CA THR A 154 0.47 -13.27 8.55
C THR A 154 1.72 -13.34 9.43
N SER A 155 2.88 -12.99 8.91
CA SER A 155 4.11 -12.91 9.71
C SER A 155 4.00 -11.82 10.79
N TYR A 156 3.54 -10.61 10.47
CA TYR A 156 3.26 -9.58 11.46
C TYR A 156 2.24 -10.05 12.50
N ALA A 157 1.13 -10.61 12.05
CA ALA A 157 0.05 -11.10 12.91
C ALA A 157 0.52 -12.20 13.89
N ASN A 158 1.26 -13.18 13.39
CA ASN A 158 1.79 -14.24 14.21
C ASN A 158 2.80 -13.72 15.23
N ARG A 159 3.69 -12.83 14.80
CA ARG A 159 4.68 -12.26 15.71
C ARG A 159 4.04 -11.39 16.80
N ALA A 160 2.99 -10.63 16.47
CA ALA A 160 2.23 -9.89 17.47
C ALA A 160 1.57 -10.83 18.49
N LYS A 161 0.99 -11.96 18.04
CA LYS A 161 0.41 -12.99 18.93
C LYS A 161 1.46 -13.62 19.84
N ASP A 162 2.65 -13.93 19.33
CA ASP A 162 3.75 -14.46 20.14
C ASP A 162 4.15 -13.52 21.28
N MET A 163 3.92 -12.21 21.10
CA MET A 163 4.17 -11.19 22.12
C MET A 163 2.94 -10.87 23.01
N GLY A 164 1.83 -11.59 22.84
CA GLY A 164 0.64 -11.48 23.70
C GLY A 164 -0.56 -10.74 23.10
N ALA A 165 -0.43 -10.14 21.93
CA ALA A 165 -1.56 -9.50 21.24
C ALA A 165 -2.62 -10.53 20.79
N ARG A 166 -3.86 -10.08 20.66
CA ARG A 166 -5.00 -10.93 20.26
C ARG A 166 -5.53 -10.51 18.89
N ILE A 167 -6.01 -11.47 18.13
CA ILE A 167 -6.66 -11.27 16.84
C ILE A 167 -7.99 -11.99 16.85
N GLU A 168 -9.05 -11.26 16.52
CA GLU A 168 -10.42 -11.75 16.42
C GLU A 168 -10.86 -11.66 14.97
N LEU A 169 -10.90 -12.81 14.31
CA LEU A 169 -11.35 -12.95 12.92
C LEU A 169 -12.85 -13.19 12.85
N ARG A 170 -13.47 -12.83 11.72
CA ARG A 170 -14.92 -12.94 11.49
C ARG A 170 -15.73 -12.23 12.56
N ASN A 171 -15.15 -11.19 13.13
CA ASN A 171 -15.74 -10.36 14.16
C ASN A 171 -15.74 -8.88 13.75
N PRO A 172 -16.65 -8.45 12.84
CA PRO A 172 -16.69 -7.09 12.35
C PRO A 172 -16.92 -6.06 13.45
N ALA A 173 -16.20 -4.95 13.38
CA ALA A 173 -16.52 -3.77 14.19
C ALA A 173 -17.82 -3.13 13.69
N VAL A 174 -18.82 -3.06 14.56
CA VAL A 174 -20.14 -2.49 14.26
C VAL A 174 -20.30 -1.06 14.74
N GLY A 175 -19.36 -0.55 15.55
CA GLY A 175 -19.35 0.83 16.04
C GLY A 175 -18.17 1.10 16.96
N ILE A 176 -18.01 2.39 17.29
CA ILE A 176 -17.08 2.87 18.31
C ILE A 176 -17.90 3.66 19.32
N GLU A 177 -17.80 3.30 20.60
CA GLU A 177 -18.50 3.99 21.69
C GLU A 177 -17.65 5.18 22.12
N VAL A 178 -18.22 6.39 22.00
CA VAL A 178 -17.61 7.64 22.41
C VAL A 178 -18.47 8.31 23.49
N SER A 179 -17.89 8.70 24.60
CA SER A 179 -18.57 9.41 25.65
C SER A 179 -17.69 10.52 26.22
N GLY A 180 -18.26 11.73 26.33
CA GLY A 180 -17.50 12.92 26.77
C GLY A 180 -16.31 13.25 25.87
N GLY A 181 -16.43 13.02 24.55
CA GLY A 181 -15.36 13.27 23.58
C GLY A 181 -14.21 12.26 23.63
N ARG A 182 -14.39 11.08 24.26
CA ARG A 182 -13.35 10.06 24.43
C ARG A 182 -13.84 8.68 24.02
N VAL A 183 -12.97 7.88 23.43
CA VAL A 183 -13.22 6.46 23.17
C VAL A 183 -13.45 5.71 24.48
N LYS A 184 -14.44 4.82 24.51
CA LYS A 184 -14.76 3.94 25.63
C LYS A 184 -14.75 2.45 25.27
N ALA A 185 -15.09 2.15 24.02
CA ALA A 185 -15.06 0.77 23.53
C ALA A 185 -15.14 0.74 21.99
N VAL A 186 -14.73 -0.39 21.43
CA VAL A 186 -15.13 -0.82 20.09
C VAL A 186 -16.24 -1.85 20.24
N LEU A 187 -17.33 -1.64 19.52
CA LEU A 187 -18.47 -2.57 19.45
C LEU A 187 -18.24 -3.51 18.27
N THR A 188 -18.28 -4.80 18.52
CA THR A 188 -18.13 -5.84 17.50
C THR A 188 -19.37 -6.75 17.47
N ALA A 189 -19.50 -7.58 16.44
CA ALA A 189 -20.58 -8.56 16.36
C ALA A 189 -20.58 -9.52 17.56
N GLU A 190 -19.42 -9.83 18.14
CA GLU A 190 -19.26 -10.71 19.31
C GLU A 190 -19.29 -9.97 20.66
N GLY A 191 -19.64 -8.68 20.65
CA GLY A 191 -19.81 -7.89 21.87
C GLY A 191 -18.81 -6.72 21.98
N ARG A 192 -18.81 -6.13 23.15
CA ARG A 192 -18.10 -4.88 23.48
C ARG A 192 -16.64 -5.16 23.86
N ARG A 193 -15.68 -4.44 23.29
CA ARG A 193 -14.25 -4.43 23.65
C ARG A 193 -13.92 -3.11 24.33
N GLU A 194 -13.80 -3.12 25.65
CA GLU A 194 -13.42 -1.92 26.41
C GLU A 194 -12.04 -1.45 26.05
N THR A 195 -11.92 -0.20 25.70
CA THR A 195 -10.63 0.44 25.41
C THR A 195 -10.74 1.95 25.46
N ASN A 196 -9.65 2.62 25.78
CA ASN A 196 -9.52 4.06 25.63
C ASN A 196 -8.84 4.48 24.32
N VAL A 197 -8.38 3.50 23.52
CA VAL A 197 -7.68 3.75 22.25
C VAL A 197 -8.23 2.83 21.17
N ALA A 198 -8.80 3.41 20.12
CA ALA A 198 -9.22 2.72 18.91
C ALA A 198 -8.45 3.25 17.69
N VAL A 199 -8.05 2.34 16.80
CA VAL A 199 -7.35 2.69 15.56
C VAL A 199 -8.15 2.17 14.37
N VAL A 200 -8.56 3.05 13.46
CA VAL A 200 -9.26 2.66 12.23
C VAL A 200 -8.23 2.42 11.13
N ALA A 201 -8.15 1.18 10.67
CA ALA A 201 -7.28 0.70 9.57
C ALA A 201 -8.05 -0.24 8.63
N SER A 202 -9.35 0.03 8.46
CA SER A 202 -10.32 -0.84 7.76
C SER A 202 -10.38 -0.61 6.23
N GLY A 203 -9.30 -0.06 5.65
CA GLY A 203 -9.18 0.12 4.20
C GLY A 203 -10.38 0.86 3.58
N PRO A 204 -11.02 0.32 2.55
CA PRO A 204 -12.14 0.97 1.87
C PRO A 204 -13.36 1.24 2.78
N TRP A 205 -13.56 0.43 3.82
CA TRP A 205 -14.68 0.58 4.78
C TRP A 205 -14.43 1.65 5.85
N SER A 206 -13.27 2.31 5.85
CA SER A 206 -12.90 3.28 6.89
C SER A 206 -13.86 4.46 6.99
N ARG A 207 -14.37 4.96 5.86
CA ARG A 207 -15.37 6.04 5.84
C ARG A 207 -16.66 5.61 6.56
N GLN A 208 -17.13 4.38 6.30
CA GLN A 208 -18.34 3.84 6.93
C GLN A 208 -18.17 3.65 8.46
N VAL A 209 -16.98 3.19 8.90
CA VAL A 209 -16.65 3.02 10.32
C VAL A 209 -16.62 4.38 11.03
N MET A 210 -15.96 5.37 10.43
CA MET A 210 -15.80 6.71 11.01
C MET A 210 -17.09 7.54 11.00
N ALA A 211 -17.95 7.33 10.02
CA ALA A 211 -19.28 7.98 9.96
C ALA A 211 -20.16 7.63 11.19
N LYS A 212 -19.96 6.46 11.80
CA LYS A 212 -20.67 6.04 13.02
C LYS A 212 -20.35 6.88 14.25
N VAL A 213 -19.27 7.60 14.23
CA VAL A 213 -18.86 8.57 15.29
C VAL A 213 -18.93 10.03 14.82
N GLY A 214 -19.61 10.29 13.69
CA GLY A 214 -19.83 11.61 13.14
C GLY A 214 -18.64 12.23 12.42
N ILE A 215 -17.65 11.42 12.04
CA ILE A 215 -16.47 11.87 11.28
C ILE A 215 -16.64 11.48 9.81
N ASP A 216 -16.65 12.46 8.91
CA ASP A 216 -16.61 12.23 7.47
C ASP A 216 -15.16 12.26 6.98
N LEU A 217 -14.68 11.11 6.54
CA LEU A 217 -13.35 11.01 5.92
C LEU A 217 -13.44 11.35 4.43
N PRO A 218 -12.53 12.16 3.90
CA PRO A 218 -12.49 12.50 2.48
C PRO A 218 -11.92 11.32 1.66
N LEU A 219 -12.65 10.23 1.63
CA LEU A 219 -12.22 8.99 0.97
C LEU A 219 -13.21 8.57 -0.11
N SER A 220 -12.68 8.16 -1.26
CA SER A 220 -13.41 7.41 -2.28
C SER A 220 -12.78 6.03 -2.49
N ALA A 221 -13.56 5.11 -3.06
CA ALA A 221 -13.08 3.80 -3.44
C ALA A 221 -12.91 3.74 -4.96
N VAL A 222 -11.70 3.39 -5.40
CA VAL A 222 -11.35 3.24 -6.82
C VAL A 222 -10.99 1.79 -7.09
N ARG A 223 -11.70 1.19 -8.02
CA ARG A 223 -11.46 -0.16 -8.49
C ARG A 223 -10.23 -0.19 -9.38
N HIS A 224 -9.29 -1.07 -9.06
CA HIS A 224 -8.08 -1.33 -9.85
C HIS A 224 -8.00 -2.82 -10.19
N GLN A 225 -7.71 -3.13 -11.44
CA GLN A 225 -7.73 -4.49 -11.97
C GLN A 225 -6.31 -5.06 -12.10
N VAL A 226 -6.19 -6.37 -11.89
CA VAL A 226 -4.95 -7.12 -12.11
C VAL A 226 -5.26 -8.31 -13.00
N ALA A 227 -4.62 -8.38 -14.16
CA ALA A 227 -4.63 -9.55 -15.02
C ALA A 227 -3.37 -10.39 -14.84
N THR A 228 -3.51 -11.71 -14.97
CA THR A 228 -2.40 -12.66 -14.84
C THR A 228 -2.15 -13.36 -16.16
N LEU A 229 -0.87 -13.44 -16.54
CA LEU A 229 -0.42 -14.01 -17.80
C LEU A 229 0.66 -15.05 -17.57
N THR A 230 0.64 -16.14 -18.35
CA THR A 230 1.81 -17.02 -18.47
C THR A 230 2.75 -16.49 -19.55
N ARG A 231 4.02 -16.26 -19.19
CA ARG A 231 5.04 -15.75 -20.11
C ARG A 231 5.53 -16.82 -21.11
N PRO A 232 5.96 -16.44 -22.32
CA PRO A 232 6.77 -17.28 -23.19
C PRO A 232 8.23 -17.30 -22.68
N LEU A 233 8.57 -18.28 -21.82
CA LEU A 233 9.82 -18.34 -21.06
C LEU A 233 11.09 -18.46 -21.91
N ASP A 234 10.95 -19.00 -23.13
CA ASP A 234 12.03 -19.05 -24.12
C ASP A 234 12.48 -17.68 -24.64
N ARG A 235 11.64 -16.65 -24.46
CA ARG A 235 11.89 -15.27 -24.89
C ARG A 235 11.85 -14.24 -23.76
N ILE A 236 11.09 -14.52 -22.70
CA ILE A 236 10.96 -13.66 -21.51
C ILE A 236 11.16 -14.50 -20.26
N PRO A 237 12.41 -14.82 -19.88
CA PRO A 237 12.69 -15.63 -18.68
C PRO A 237 12.33 -14.86 -17.40
N ASP A 238 12.94 -13.74 -17.19
CA ASP A 238 12.69 -12.81 -16.09
C ASP A 238 12.70 -11.37 -16.62
N HIS A 239 11.99 -10.49 -15.95
CA HIS A 239 11.95 -9.07 -16.29
C HIS A 239 11.83 -8.22 -15.02
N PRO A 240 12.26 -6.94 -15.04
CA PRO A 240 12.02 -6.03 -13.93
C PRO A 240 10.53 -5.71 -13.80
N ILE A 241 10.19 -5.07 -12.69
CA ILE A 241 8.92 -4.36 -12.60
C ILE A 241 8.99 -3.12 -13.48
N VAL A 242 7.93 -2.83 -14.19
CA VAL A 242 7.81 -1.61 -15.01
C VAL A 242 6.60 -0.82 -14.58
N GLY A 243 6.83 0.44 -14.22
CA GLY A 243 5.80 1.46 -14.07
C GLY A 243 5.76 2.31 -15.32
N ASP A 244 4.86 1.99 -16.23
CA ASP A 244 4.67 2.72 -17.47
C ASP A 244 3.65 3.85 -17.27
N ILE A 245 4.13 4.98 -16.75
CA ILE A 245 3.31 6.15 -16.48
C ILE A 245 2.79 6.73 -17.78
N ALA A 246 3.59 6.68 -18.84
CA ALA A 246 3.24 7.19 -20.16
C ALA A 246 1.99 6.50 -20.74
N GLN A 247 1.79 5.21 -20.44
CA GLN A 247 0.62 4.44 -20.88
C GLN A 247 -0.39 4.14 -19.76
N SER A 248 -0.16 4.63 -18.52
CA SER A 248 -1.03 4.43 -17.35
C SER A 248 -1.28 2.97 -17.02
N PHE A 249 -0.23 2.14 -16.96
CA PHE A 249 -0.29 0.76 -16.48
C PHE A 249 1.03 0.33 -15.83
N SER A 250 1.00 -0.79 -15.13
CA SER A 250 2.20 -1.38 -14.56
C SER A 250 2.20 -2.88 -14.75
N PHE A 251 3.39 -3.48 -14.79
CA PHE A 251 3.51 -4.92 -14.81
C PHE A 251 4.73 -5.41 -14.03
N ARG A 252 4.65 -6.61 -13.51
CA ARG A 252 5.71 -7.26 -12.77
C ARG A 252 5.78 -8.76 -13.01
N PRO A 253 6.95 -9.40 -12.87
CA PRO A 253 7.02 -10.85 -12.84
C PRO A 253 6.37 -11.39 -11.56
N ASP A 254 5.89 -12.63 -11.61
CA ASP A 254 5.44 -13.37 -10.44
C ASP A 254 5.87 -14.82 -10.54
N GLY A 255 6.66 -15.27 -9.56
CA GLY A 255 7.27 -16.59 -9.63
C GLY A 255 8.06 -16.82 -10.93
N SER A 256 8.16 -18.07 -11.33
CA SER A 256 9.00 -18.47 -12.46
C SER A 256 8.41 -18.22 -13.84
N ASN A 257 7.09 -18.05 -13.99
CA ASN A 257 6.46 -18.04 -15.31
C ASN A 257 5.26 -17.09 -15.47
N MET A 258 4.91 -16.32 -14.45
CA MET A 258 3.76 -15.42 -14.51
C MET A 258 4.19 -13.96 -14.64
N THR A 259 3.35 -13.16 -15.28
CA THR A 259 3.40 -11.69 -15.25
C THR A 259 2.03 -11.18 -14.81
N PHE A 260 2.02 -10.25 -13.86
CA PHE A 260 0.83 -9.51 -13.45
C PHE A 260 0.84 -8.14 -14.12
N ILE A 261 -0.33 -7.72 -14.61
CA ILE A 261 -0.55 -6.38 -15.16
C ILE A 261 -1.57 -5.67 -14.29
N GLY A 262 -1.27 -4.44 -13.85
CA GLY A 262 -2.20 -3.56 -13.15
C GLY A 262 -2.70 -2.44 -14.06
N PHE A 263 -4.01 -2.22 -14.10
CA PHE A 263 -4.67 -1.25 -14.97
C PHE A 263 -6.06 -0.88 -14.46
N GLY A 264 -6.62 0.17 -15.05
CA GLY A 264 -7.99 0.62 -14.78
C GLY A 264 -8.11 1.40 -13.47
N GLU A 265 -8.93 2.44 -13.51
CA GLU A 265 -9.30 3.26 -12.37
C GLU A 265 -10.76 3.69 -12.54
N GLU A 266 -11.64 3.08 -11.77
CA GLU A 266 -13.07 3.34 -11.78
C GLU A 266 -13.53 3.63 -10.35
N GLU A 267 -14.18 4.78 -10.11
CA GLU A 267 -14.80 5.05 -8.81
C GLU A 267 -16.04 4.17 -8.64
N VAL A 268 -16.10 3.47 -7.51
CA VAL A 268 -17.14 2.47 -7.24
C VAL A 268 -17.64 2.54 -5.80
N GLU A 269 -18.80 1.92 -5.54
CA GLU A 269 -19.27 1.66 -4.19
C GLU A 269 -18.53 0.47 -3.56
N VAL A 270 -18.10 0.62 -2.29
CA VAL A 270 -17.24 -0.34 -1.58
C VAL A 270 -17.84 -1.75 -1.52
N ASP A 271 -19.16 -1.84 -1.32
CA ASP A 271 -19.86 -3.10 -1.11
C ASP A 271 -20.51 -3.66 -2.40
N SER A 272 -20.30 -2.98 -3.55
CA SER A 272 -20.94 -3.34 -4.82
C SER A 272 -20.04 -3.02 -6.02
N TYR A 273 -19.06 -3.84 -6.29
CA TYR A 273 -18.21 -3.73 -7.47
C TYR A 273 -17.89 -5.11 -8.06
N ASN A 274 -17.49 -5.15 -9.32
CA ASN A 274 -17.01 -6.39 -9.96
C ASN A 274 -15.62 -6.77 -9.41
N GLU A 275 -15.54 -7.87 -8.67
CA GLU A 275 -14.26 -8.38 -8.12
C GLU A 275 -13.39 -9.08 -9.17
N GLY A 276 -13.93 -9.40 -10.33
CA GLY A 276 -13.21 -9.94 -11.48
C GLY A 276 -12.57 -8.84 -12.33
N VAL A 277 -12.25 -9.15 -13.57
CA VAL A 277 -11.69 -8.22 -14.56
C VAL A 277 -12.65 -8.03 -15.74
N ASP A 278 -12.59 -6.88 -16.39
CA ASP A 278 -13.41 -6.54 -17.55
C ASP A 278 -12.62 -6.81 -18.83
N MET A 279 -13.09 -7.76 -19.63
CA MET A 279 -12.36 -8.24 -20.80
C MET A 279 -12.01 -7.18 -21.85
N PRO A 280 -12.81 -6.15 -22.10
CA PRO A 280 -12.40 -5.05 -22.97
C PRO A 280 -11.15 -4.32 -22.44
N GLU A 281 -11.09 -4.00 -21.13
CA GLU A 281 -9.95 -3.35 -20.49
C GLU A 281 -8.72 -4.28 -20.44
N VAL A 282 -8.94 -5.58 -20.17
CA VAL A 282 -7.87 -6.60 -20.28
C VAL A 282 -7.26 -6.59 -21.67
N THR A 283 -8.09 -6.57 -22.72
CA THR A 283 -7.62 -6.56 -24.10
C THR A 283 -6.79 -5.30 -24.42
N GLU A 284 -7.21 -4.13 -23.92
CA GLU A 284 -6.44 -2.90 -24.05
C GLU A 284 -5.09 -2.99 -23.33
N ALA A 285 -5.09 -3.46 -22.07
CA ALA A 285 -3.87 -3.63 -21.26
C ALA A 285 -2.89 -4.63 -21.90
N LEU A 286 -3.40 -5.72 -22.46
CA LEU A 286 -2.59 -6.69 -23.25
C LEU A 286 -1.98 -6.03 -24.50
N GLY A 287 -2.72 -5.18 -25.20
CA GLY A 287 -2.22 -4.40 -26.31
C GLY A 287 -1.10 -3.43 -25.91
N LYS A 288 -1.22 -2.77 -24.75
CA LYS A 288 -0.15 -1.93 -24.17
C LYS A 288 1.08 -2.76 -23.82
N LEU A 289 0.89 -3.91 -23.16
CA LEU A 289 1.97 -4.82 -22.80
C LEU A 289 2.69 -5.37 -24.04
N ALA A 290 1.97 -5.78 -25.08
CA ALA A 290 2.56 -6.30 -26.31
C ALA A 290 3.37 -5.24 -27.08
N ARG A 291 3.01 -3.95 -26.97
CA ARG A 291 3.84 -2.85 -27.50
C ARG A 291 5.12 -2.69 -26.68
N ARG A 292 5.04 -2.81 -25.36
CA ARG A 292 6.17 -2.66 -24.44
C ARG A 292 7.08 -3.88 -24.39
N MET A 293 6.51 -5.07 -24.52
CA MET A 293 7.23 -6.36 -24.61
C MET A 293 6.61 -7.20 -25.74
N PRO A 294 7.10 -7.08 -26.99
CA PRO A 294 6.46 -7.72 -28.16
C PRO A 294 6.27 -9.22 -28.04
N ALA A 295 7.20 -9.94 -27.39
CA ALA A 295 7.07 -11.38 -27.17
C ALA A 295 5.89 -11.77 -26.27
N MET A 296 5.34 -10.82 -25.48
CA MET A 296 4.14 -11.08 -24.66
C MET A 296 2.86 -11.21 -25.50
N ALA A 297 2.87 -10.90 -26.79
CA ALA A 297 1.76 -11.21 -27.70
C ALA A 297 1.42 -12.70 -27.71
N ASP A 298 2.40 -13.57 -27.42
CA ASP A 298 2.23 -15.02 -27.31
C ASP A 298 1.98 -15.51 -25.87
N SER A 299 1.67 -14.61 -24.95
CA SER A 299 1.31 -14.96 -23.59
C SER A 299 -0.10 -15.54 -23.50
N TYR A 300 -0.37 -16.29 -22.42
CA TYR A 300 -1.70 -16.85 -22.16
C TYR A 300 -2.34 -16.15 -20.96
N PHE A 301 -3.50 -15.55 -21.15
CA PHE A 301 -4.32 -15.02 -20.07
C PHE A 301 -4.79 -16.16 -19.14
N ARG A 302 -4.64 -15.96 -17.83
CA ARG A 302 -4.95 -16.95 -16.79
C ARG A 302 -6.05 -16.51 -15.84
N GLY A 303 -6.66 -15.36 -16.09
CA GLY A 303 -7.64 -14.75 -15.22
C GLY A 303 -7.12 -13.48 -14.57
N GLY A 304 -7.86 -13.01 -13.60
CA GLY A 304 -7.49 -11.80 -12.89
C GLY A 304 -8.51 -11.48 -11.79
N TRP A 305 -8.24 -10.41 -11.10
CA TRP A 305 -9.09 -9.91 -10.00
C TRP A 305 -9.07 -8.38 -9.96
N SER A 306 -10.00 -7.81 -9.20
CA SER A 306 -9.98 -6.39 -8.86
C SER A 306 -9.78 -6.20 -7.37
N GLY A 307 -9.13 -5.10 -7.01
CA GLY A 307 -9.03 -4.59 -5.65
C GLY A 307 -9.48 -3.14 -5.58
N LEU A 308 -9.69 -2.64 -4.36
CA LEU A 308 -10.05 -1.26 -4.14
C LEU A 308 -8.85 -0.46 -3.63
N PHE A 309 -8.54 0.64 -4.30
CA PHE A 309 -7.77 1.72 -3.71
C PHE A 309 -8.70 2.57 -2.86
N THR A 310 -8.24 2.97 -1.69
CA THR A 310 -8.92 3.95 -0.85
C THR A 310 -8.23 5.28 -1.06
N VAL A 311 -8.85 6.16 -1.80
CA VAL A 311 -8.22 7.37 -2.35
C VAL A 311 -8.63 8.59 -1.54
N THR A 312 -7.63 9.42 -1.20
CA THR A 312 -7.77 10.75 -0.63
C THR A 312 -7.69 11.81 -1.73
N PRO A 313 -8.13 13.06 -1.50
CA PRO A 313 -8.06 14.13 -2.50
C PRO A 313 -6.66 14.40 -3.05
N ASP A 314 -5.61 14.21 -2.25
CA ASP A 314 -4.21 14.39 -2.62
C ASP A 314 -3.44 13.09 -2.89
N TRP A 315 -4.15 11.95 -2.91
CA TRP A 315 -3.59 10.61 -3.13
C TRP A 315 -2.57 10.15 -2.06
N HIS A 316 -2.55 10.76 -0.88
CA HIS A 316 -1.65 10.39 0.21
C HIS A 316 -2.44 9.98 1.47
N PRO A 317 -1.90 9.07 2.29
CA PRO A 317 -2.63 8.55 3.43
C PRO A 317 -2.87 9.60 4.52
N ILE A 318 -3.84 9.32 5.38
CA ILE A 318 -4.06 10.01 6.65
C ILE A 318 -3.51 9.12 7.75
N LEU A 319 -2.51 9.63 8.47
CA LEU A 319 -1.88 8.97 9.61
C LEU A 319 -1.94 9.95 10.79
N ASP A 320 -2.99 9.87 11.62
CA ASP A 320 -3.18 10.88 12.65
C ASP A 320 -4.13 10.45 13.78
N ARG A 321 -4.21 11.30 14.79
CA ARG A 321 -5.33 11.35 15.72
C ARG A 321 -6.53 11.97 15.04
N VAL A 322 -7.71 11.46 15.39
CA VAL A 322 -8.96 12.03 14.86
C VAL A 322 -9.33 13.27 15.68
N PRO A 323 -9.49 14.45 15.06
CA PRO A 323 -9.86 15.66 15.76
C PRO A 323 -11.16 15.51 16.54
N GLY A 324 -11.23 16.07 17.74
CA GLY A 324 -12.44 16.10 18.57
C GLY A 324 -12.76 14.80 19.33
N ILE A 325 -12.04 13.70 19.10
CA ILE A 325 -12.26 12.43 19.82
C ILE A 325 -10.94 11.92 20.37
N GLU A 326 -10.73 12.09 21.67
CA GLU A 326 -9.55 11.59 22.36
C GLU A 326 -9.49 10.06 22.33
N GLY A 327 -8.33 9.51 21.99
CA GLY A 327 -8.10 8.07 21.88
C GLY A 327 -8.51 7.45 20.54
N LEU A 328 -9.03 8.24 19.60
CA LEU A 328 -9.32 7.74 18.24
C LEU A 328 -8.19 8.13 17.28
N TYR A 329 -7.70 7.14 16.54
CA TYR A 329 -6.64 7.26 15.54
C TYR A 329 -7.08 6.66 14.21
N CYS A 330 -6.47 7.09 13.11
CA CYS A 330 -6.71 6.50 11.80
C CYS A 330 -5.42 6.34 10.98
N ALA A 331 -5.35 5.25 10.24
CA ALA A 331 -4.36 4.97 9.22
C ALA A 331 -5.10 4.49 7.96
N VAL A 332 -5.45 5.44 7.09
CA VAL A 332 -6.42 5.24 6.00
C VAL A 332 -6.02 5.99 4.74
N GLY A 333 -6.68 5.72 3.62
CA GLY A 333 -6.51 6.52 2.39
C GLY A 333 -5.20 6.28 1.65
N PHE A 334 -4.75 5.03 1.54
CA PHE A 334 -3.45 4.68 0.98
C PHE A 334 -3.34 4.75 -0.55
N SER A 335 -4.40 5.08 -1.26
CA SER A 335 -4.43 5.44 -2.69
C SER A 335 -3.61 4.50 -3.60
N GLY A 336 -3.69 3.17 -3.36
CA GLY A 336 -3.00 2.15 -4.15
C GLY A 336 -1.53 1.89 -3.81
N HIS A 337 -0.90 2.66 -2.93
CA HIS A 337 0.53 2.49 -2.63
C HIS A 337 0.86 2.15 -1.16
N GLY A 338 -0.13 1.83 -0.34
CA GLY A 338 0.07 1.55 1.08
C GLY A 338 0.93 0.32 1.38
N PHE A 339 0.80 -0.78 0.62
CA PHE A 339 1.45 -2.05 0.94
C PHE A 339 2.95 -1.89 1.26
N LYS A 340 3.70 -1.22 0.38
CA LYS A 340 5.15 -1.01 0.53
C LYS A 340 5.53 -0.07 1.68
N LEU A 341 4.59 0.73 2.17
CA LEU A 341 4.81 1.64 3.30
C LEU A 341 4.47 0.99 4.66
N SER A 342 3.83 -0.18 4.65
CA SER A 342 3.25 -0.80 5.84
C SER A 342 4.23 -1.03 7.01
N PRO A 343 5.52 -1.38 6.83
CA PRO A 343 6.47 -1.46 7.93
C PRO A 343 6.58 -0.15 8.71
N MET A 344 6.83 0.96 8.00
CA MET A 344 7.02 2.27 8.64
C MET A 344 5.71 2.88 9.13
N ILE A 345 4.59 2.64 8.46
CA ILE A 345 3.28 3.06 8.95
C ILE A 345 2.96 2.38 10.28
N GLY A 346 3.17 1.07 10.38
CA GLY A 346 2.97 0.36 11.63
C GLY A 346 3.82 0.90 12.77
N LEU A 347 5.09 1.20 12.50
CA LEU A 347 6.01 1.77 13.49
C LEU A 347 5.61 3.18 13.89
N THR A 348 5.44 4.09 12.94
CA THR A 348 5.14 5.51 13.21
C THR A 348 3.80 5.70 13.91
N MET A 349 2.77 4.91 13.56
CA MET A 349 1.49 4.92 14.26
C MET A 349 1.58 4.34 15.67
N ALA A 350 2.37 3.29 15.88
CA ALA A 350 2.61 2.76 17.22
C ALA A 350 3.35 3.78 18.11
N GLU A 351 4.35 4.49 17.57
CA GLU A 351 5.03 5.61 18.25
C GLU A 351 4.06 6.75 18.56
N LEU A 352 3.24 7.18 17.60
CA LEU A 352 2.24 8.21 17.79
C LEU A 352 1.26 7.86 18.94
N ILE A 353 0.83 6.61 19.02
CA ILE A 353 -0.11 6.11 20.04
C ILE A 353 0.57 6.04 21.40
N THR A 354 1.80 5.52 21.49
CA THR A 354 2.46 5.22 22.77
C THR A 354 3.26 6.40 23.33
N GLN A 355 3.85 7.22 22.45
CA GLN A 355 4.77 8.30 22.83
C GLN A 355 4.19 9.70 22.55
N GLY A 356 3.03 9.76 21.90
CA GLY A 356 2.36 11.02 21.55
C GLY A 356 2.89 11.66 20.27
N ARG A 357 3.93 11.13 19.65
CA ARG A 357 4.51 11.59 18.37
C ARG A 357 5.17 10.42 17.63
N ALA A 358 5.21 10.50 16.32
CA ALA A 358 6.07 9.63 15.50
C ALA A 358 7.51 10.18 15.58
N SER A 359 8.47 9.32 15.92
CA SER A 359 9.88 9.68 16.09
C SER A 359 10.78 9.17 14.98
N SER A 360 10.37 8.07 14.34
CA SER A 360 11.14 7.43 13.26
C SER A 360 11.06 8.17 11.94
N ILE A 361 9.89 8.72 11.61
CA ILE A 361 9.67 9.59 10.45
C ILE A 361 8.63 10.64 10.84
N ASP A 362 8.84 11.90 10.45
CA ASP A 362 7.85 12.96 10.63
C ASP A 362 6.65 12.70 9.71
N ILE A 363 5.51 12.34 10.33
CA ILE A 363 4.23 12.11 9.64
C ILE A 363 3.32 13.33 9.63
N ASN A 364 3.75 14.48 10.14
CA ASN A 364 2.95 15.71 10.17
C ASN A 364 2.42 16.12 8.78
N PRO A 365 3.14 15.93 7.66
CA PRO A 365 2.59 16.15 6.32
C PRO A 365 1.38 15.28 5.97
N LEU A 366 1.18 14.15 6.69
CA LEU A 366 0.09 13.19 6.49
C LEU A 366 -1.04 13.36 7.53
N ARG A 367 -1.07 14.48 8.25
CA ARG A 367 -2.10 14.80 9.25
C ARG A 367 -3.49 14.94 8.63
N PHE A 368 -4.51 14.70 9.46
CA PHE A 368 -5.90 14.76 9.02
C PHE A 368 -6.31 16.19 8.60
N SER A 369 -5.88 17.20 9.37
CA SER A 369 -6.26 18.60 9.17
C SER A 369 -5.73 19.24 7.89
N ARG A 370 -4.76 18.62 7.20
CA ARG A 370 -4.18 19.18 5.96
C ARG A 370 -5.22 19.47 4.87
N PHE A 371 -6.34 18.72 4.85
CA PHE A 371 -7.42 18.95 3.88
C PHE A 371 -8.19 20.22 4.17
N GLU A 372 -8.47 20.54 5.44
CA GLU A 372 -9.13 21.78 5.87
C GLU A 372 -8.20 22.99 5.74
N GLU A 373 -6.91 22.77 5.98
CA GLU A 373 -5.86 23.79 5.87
C GLU A 373 -5.47 24.09 4.41
N GLY A 374 -5.82 23.21 3.46
CA GLY A 374 -5.41 23.31 2.06
C GLY A 374 -3.93 23.00 1.83
N ASP A 375 -3.27 22.33 2.81
CA ASP A 375 -1.84 21.95 2.77
C ASP A 375 -1.67 20.55 2.15
N LEU A 376 -2.12 20.42 0.90
CA LEU A 376 -2.14 19.15 0.19
C LEU A 376 -0.77 18.78 -0.37
N LEU A 377 -0.45 17.51 -0.33
CA LEU A 377 0.71 16.97 -1.03
C LEU A 377 0.45 16.97 -2.54
N THR A 378 1.50 17.30 -3.31
CA THR A 378 1.39 17.43 -4.77
C THR A 378 2.33 16.48 -5.48
N SER A 379 1.85 15.89 -6.58
CA SER A 379 2.67 15.11 -7.50
C SER A 379 3.54 16.01 -8.38
N SER A 380 4.72 15.53 -8.75
CA SER A 380 5.56 16.13 -9.79
C SER A 380 5.13 15.71 -11.21
N TYR A 381 4.19 14.79 -11.33
CA TYR A 381 3.67 14.27 -12.58
C TYR A 381 2.22 14.68 -12.80
N ARG A 382 1.79 14.66 -14.07
CA ARG A 382 0.37 14.83 -14.43
C ARG A 382 -0.49 13.67 -13.95
N TYR A 383 0.08 12.50 -13.87
CA TYR A 383 -0.56 11.28 -13.39
C TYR A 383 -0.36 11.11 -11.88
N ARG A 384 -1.44 10.80 -11.14
CA ARG A 384 -1.46 10.87 -9.67
C ARG A 384 -1.13 9.57 -8.94
N VAL A 385 -1.35 8.41 -9.55
CA VAL A 385 -1.17 7.09 -8.89
C VAL A 385 0.27 6.77 -8.48
N LEU A 386 1.24 7.41 -9.11
CA LEU A 386 2.66 7.24 -8.80
C LEU A 386 3.26 8.46 -8.10
N ALA A 387 2.43 9.32 -7.59
CA ALA A 387 2.81 10.56 -6.93
C ALA A 387 3.54 10.33 -5.60
#